data_b4d87d41f7bc2f124c0cff30067f5dae
#
_entry.id   b4d87d41f7bc2f124c0cff30067f5dae
#
_cell.length_a   1.000
_cell.length_b   1.000
_cell.length_c   1.000
_cell.angle_alpha   90.00
_cell.angle_beta   90.00
_cell.angle_gamma   90.00
#
_symmetry.space_group_name_H-M   'P 1'
#
loop_
_entity.id
_entity.type
_entity.pdbx_description
1 polymer ?
#
loop_
_entity_poly.entity_id
_entity_poly.type
_entity_poly.pdbx_seq_one_letter_code
_entity_poly.pdbx_strand_id
1 'polypeptide(L)'
;DFGRAYCPSQYKQSILPDEDALRAFQREDWIGQRFHHPDIVKTFAPTRPRHYLYLIQEHLEGHSLRAWRKANPDAPVETMIAFAKPAIKALRALHRRETLHQDVKPDNLFITQTGQLKLIDFGSATVGSISENLNLRAGAAEYAAPEYALGVARDGRADQFSLAVTFYELLTGHYPYGDHYLEAKTPNQFRKLQYTSACKHNPHVPLWLDAALARALSLNPEHRYPELSEFLIDLERPNTHLTLKAKPWLEQNPLLFWQLTSVLLLVCNFILLACWLR
;
A
#
# COMPACT_ATOMS: atom_id res chain seq x y z
N ASP A 1 -21.60 26.24 -13.07
CA ASP A 1 -22.05 25.52 -11.85
C ASP A 1 -20.89 25.46 -10.89
N PHE A 2 -21.00 26.28 -9.85
CA PHE A 2 -19.94 26.35 -8.82
C PHE A 2 -20.16 25.18 -7.86
N GLY A 3 -19.18 24.26 -7.83
CA GLY A 3 -19.15 23.14 -6.93
C GLY A 3 -19.33 23.58 -5.46
N ARG A 4 -20.12 22.83 -4.71
CA ARG A 4 -20.36 23.07 -3.29
C ARG A 4 -19.05 23.00 -2.54
N ALA A 5 -18.76 24.00 -1.70
CA ALA A 5 -17.64 23.97 -0.79
C ALA A 5 -17.80 22.74 0.14
N TYR A 6 -16.87 21.81 0.08
CA TYR A 6 -16.78 20.72 1.04
C TYR A 6 -16.26 21.30 2.34
N CYS A 7 -17.14 21.47 3.32
CA CYS A 7 -16.76 21.78 4.70
C CYS A 7 -16.61 20.43 5.42
N PRO A 8 -15.42 20.02 5.85
CA PRO A 8 -15.28 18.81 6.65
C PRO A 8 -16.11 18.99 7.93
N SER A 9 -17.09 18.13 8.14
CA SER A 9 -18.00 18.15 9.29
C SER A 9 -17.33 17.92 10.66
N GLN A 10 -16.00 17.95 10.74
CA GLN A 10 -15.22 17.73 11.95
C GLN A 10 -14.68 18.99 12.62
N TYR A 11 -14.81 20.18 12.02
CA TYR A 11 -14.45 21.41 12.73
C TYR A 11 -15.59 21.92 13.58
N LYS A 12 -15.94 21.17 14.66
CA LYS A 12 -16.65 21.75 15.80
C LYS A 12 -15.67 22.68 16.54
N GLN A 13 -15.99 23.96 16.51
CA GLN A 13 -15.54 25.04 17.37
C GLN A 13 -14.61 24.61 18.54
N SER A 14 -13.33 24.51 18.30
CA SER A 14 -12.28 24.72 19.29
C SER A 14 -11.53 25.99 18.89
N ILE A 15 -11.36 26.83 19.85
CA ILE A 15 -11.07 28.28 19.75
C ILE A 15 -9.69 28.60 19.14
N LEU A 16 -8.84 27.62 18.84
CA LEU A 16 -7.65 27.74 18.01
C LEU A 16 -7.41 26.38 17.32
N PRO A 17 -7.23 26.31 15.99
CA PRO A 17 -6.78 25.09 15.36
C PRO A 17 -5.39 24.75 15.92
N ASP A 18 -5.18 23.48 16.28
CA ASP A 18 -3.88 22.90 16.55
C ASP A 18 -2.92 23.33 15.43
N GLU A 19 -1.74 23.85 15.76
CA GLU A 19 -0.77 24.34 14.77
C GLU A 19 -0.47 23.28 13.72
N ASP A 20 -0.44 22.00 14.11
CA ASP A 20 -0.21 20.89 13.19
C ASP A 20 -1.37 20.70 12.20
N ALA A 21 -2.61 20.88 12.66
CA ALA A 21 -3.79 20.84 11.79
C ALA A 21 -3.79 22.02 10.79
N LEU A 22 -3.38 23.20 11.23
CA LEU A 22 -3.25 24.37 10.37
C LEU A 22 -2.16 24.16 9.30
N ARG A 23 -1.01 23.63 9.70
CA ARG A 23 0.09 23.32 8.79
C ARG A 23 -0.31 22.24 7.77
N ALA A 24 -1.00 21.19 8.21
CA ALA A 24 -1.51 20.14 7.33
C ALA A 24 -2.49 20.70 6.30
N PHE A 25 -3.42 21.56 6.73
CA PHE A 25 -4.38 22.24 5.85
C PHE A 25 -3.70 23.14 4.82
N GLN A 26 -2.75 23.97 5.25
CA GLN A 26 -2.00 24.86 4.35
C GLN A 26 -1.18 24.05 3.33
N ARG A 27 -0.62 22.92 3.76
CA ARG A 27 0.13 22.00 2.92
C ARG A 27 -0.78 21.36 1.87
N GLU A 28 -1.94 20.87 2.26
CA GLU A 28 -2.93 20.28 1.36
C GLU A 28 -3.37 21.28 0.28
N ASP A 29 -3.67 22.52 0.65
CA ASP A 29 -4.04 23.58 -0.26
C ASP A 29 -2.90 23.90 -1.24
N TRP A 30 -1.68 24.07 -0.74
CA TRP A 30 -0.52 24.43 -1.56
C TRP A 30 -0.10 23.30 -2.50
N ILE A 31 -0.07 22.04 -2.01
CA ILE A 31 0.25 20.89 -2.84
C ILE A 31 -0.84 20.66 -3.89
N GLY A 32 -2.11 20.64 -3.46
CA GLY A 32 -3.23 20.36 -4.36
C GLY A 32 -3.30 21.34 -5.55
N GLN A 33 -2.99 22.62 -5.34
CA GLN A 33 -2.96 23.61 -6.42
C GLN A 33 -1.81 23.41 -7.44
N ARG A 34 -0.76 22.67 -7.09
CA ARG A 34 0.41 22.43 -7.96
C ARG A 34 0.23 21.27 -8.94
N PHE A 35 -0.74 20.40 -8.69
CA PHE A 35 -0.94 19.20 -9.49
C PHE A 35 -2.19 19.30 -10.36
N HIS A 36 -1.99 19.13 -11.67
CA HIS A 36 -3.06 19.06 -12.66
C HIS A 36 -2.92 17.71 -13.38
N HIS A 37 -3.58 16.69 -12.86
CA HIS A 37 -3.51 15.33 -13.38
C HIS A 37 -4.91 14.70 -13.35
N PRO A 38 -5.35 13.94 -14.37
CA PRO A 38 -6.69 13.35 -14.40
C PRO A 38 -6.97 12.43 -13.21
N ASP A 39 -5.95 11.71 -12.71
CA ASP A 39 -6.07 10.75 -11.63
C ASP A 39 -5.75 11.37 -10.24
N ILE A 40 -5.71 12.70 -10.14
CA ILE A 40 -5.54 13.46 -8.89
C ILE A 40 -6.74 14.40 -8.73
N VAL A 41 -7.25 14.56 -7.51
CA VAL A 41 -8.30 15.54 -7.23
C VAL A 41 -7.82 16.95 -7.54
N LYS A 42 -8.63 17.69 -8.29
CA LYS A 42 -8.28 19.07 -8.70
C LYS A 42 -8.57 20.02 -7.55
N THR A 43 -7.56 20.80 -7.16
CA THR A 43 -7.67 21.88 -6.18
C THR A 43 -7.58 23.22 -6.90
N PHE A 44 -8.42 24.16 -6.51
CA PHE A 44 -8.51 25.48 -7.14
C PHE A 44 -7.99 26.56 -6.21
N ALA A 45 -7.32 27.56 -6.77
CA ALA A 45 -6.94 28.74 -6.02
C ALA A 45 -8.19 29.57 -5.65
N PRO A 46 -8.25 30.18 -4.45
CA PRO A 46 -9.35 31.05 -4.08
C PRO A 46 -9.33 32.32 -4.94
N THR A 47 -10.50 32.71 -5.42
CA THR A 47 -10.69 33.91 -6.24
C THR A 47 -10.87 35.18 -5.40
N ARG A 48 -11.03 35.04 -4.09
CA ARG A 48 -11.26 36.15 -3.13
C ARG A 48 -10.36 35.99 -1.91
N PRO A 49 -10.04 37.11 -1.21
CA PRO A 49 -9.33 37.04 0.07
C PRO A 49 -10.07 36.10 1.04
N ARG A 50 -9.31 35.28 1.77
CA ARG A 50 -9.86 34.32 2.74
C ARG A 50 -10.01 34.99 4.10
N HIS A 51 -11.22 34.99 4.64
CA HIS A 51 -11.49 35.32 6.03
C HIS A 51 -11.55 34.10 6.94
N TYR A 52 -11.69 32.90 6.33
CA TYR A 52 -11.74 31.59 6.98
C TYR A 52 -10.85 30.63 6.22
N LEU A 53 -10.42 29.56 6.90
CA LEU A 53 -9.69 28.47 6.27
C LEU A 53 -10.69 27.59 5.50
N TYR A 54 -10.54 27.51 4.19
CA TYR A 54 -11.30 26.61 3.32
C TYR A 54 -10.45 26.17 2.15
N LEU A 55 -10.72 24.99 1.65
CA LEU A 55 -10.11 24.38 0.47
C LEU A 55 -11.18 24.27 -0.63
N ILE A 56 -10.81 24.62 -1.85
CA ILE A 56 -11.72 24.50 -3.01
C ILE A 56 -11.22 23.34 -3.86
N GLN A 57 -12.00 22.29 -3.94
CA GLN A 57 -11.70 21.11 -4.76
C GLN A 57 -12.84 20.83 -5.75
N GLU A 58 -12.55 20.08 -6.81
CA GLU A 58 -13.61 19.54 -7.65
C GLU A 58 -14.55 18.67 -6.84
N HIS A 59 -15.84 18.76 -7.15
CA HIS A 59 -16.82 17.88 -6.53
C HIS A 59 -16.76 16.50 -7.18
N LEU A 60 -16.48 15.48 -6.37
CA LEU A 60 -16.44 14.09 -6.81
C LEU A 60 -17.69 13.37 -6.36
N GLU A 61 -18.44 12.81 -7.31
CA GLU A 61 -19.54 11.90 -7.05
C GLU A 61 -19.05 10.46 -7.18
N GLY A 62 -19.24 9.65 -6.12
CA GLY A 62 -18.74 8.28 -6.10
C GLY A 62 -18.43 7.80 -4.69
N HIS A 63 -17.44 6.95 -4.55
CA HIS A 63 -17.08 6.30 -3.30
C HIS A 63 -15.57 6.15 -3.15
N SER A 64 -15.08 6.07 -1.91
CA SER A 64 -13.70 5.61 -1.67
C SER A 64 -13.56 4.14 -2.10
N LEU A 65 -12.34 3.75 -2.44
CA LEU A 65 -12.03 2.37 -2.83
C LEU A 65 -12.35 1.38 -1.69
N ARG A 66 -12.27 1.82 -0.43
CA ARG A 66 -12.75 1.06 0.73
C ARG A 66 -14.25 0.80 0.68
N ALA A 67 -15.04 1.85 0.48
CA ALA A 67 -16.50 1.74 0.39
C ALA A 67 -16.92 0.90 -0.83
N TRP A 68 -16.24 1.10 -1.96
CA TRP A 68 -16.43 0.31 -3.17
C TRP A 68 -16.17 -1.18 -2.91
N ARG A 69 -15.05 -1.53 -2.30
CA ARG A 69 -14.71 -2.92 -1.98
C ARG A 69 -15.73 -3.58 -1.06
N LYS A 70 -16.20 -2.84 -0.05
CA LYS A 70 -17.26 -3.32 0.86
C LYS A 70 -18.56 -3.60 0.12
N ALA A 71 -18.91 -2.77 -0.87
CA ALA A 71 -20.10 -2.95 -1.71
C ALA A 71 -19.94 -4.05 -2.78
N ASN A 72 -18.69 -4.43 -3.12
CA ASN A 72 -18.36 -5.41 -4.15
C ASN A 72 -17.42 -6.50 -3.58
N PRO A 73 -17.87 -7.33 -2.61
CA PRO A 73 -17.02 -8.32 -1.96
C PRO A 73 -16.51 -9.41 -2.91
N ASP A 74 -17.28 -9.72 -3.96
CA ASP A 74 -16.97 -10.75 -4.95
C ASP A 74 -16.30 -10.20 -6.22
N ALA A 75 -15.82 -8.96 -6.18
CA ALA A 75 -15.19 -8.34 -7.34
C ALA A 75 -13.99 -9.17 -7.83
N PRO A 76 -13.87 -9.40 -9.16
CA PRO A 76 -12.73 -10.12 -9.73
C PRO A 76 -11.38 -9.44 -9.41
N VAL A 77 -10.34 -10.25 -9.34
CA VAL A 77 -8.96 -9.77 -9.10
C VAL A 77 -8.56 -8.74 -10.16
N GLU A 78 -8.92 -8.97 -11.41
CA GLU A 78 -8.63 -8.10 -12.55
C GLU A 78 -9.24 -6.70 -12.38
N THR A 79 -10.45 -6.61 -11.83
CA THR A 79 -11.09 -5.32 -11.54
C THR A 79 -10.33 -4.54 -10.48
N MET A 80 -9.86 -5.23 -9.44
CA MET A 80 -9.08 -4.58 -8.39
C MET A 80 -7.71 -4.10 -8.92
N ILE A 81 -7.07 -4.91 -9.78
CA ILE A 81 -5.78 -4.54 -10.41
C ILE A 81 -5.96 -3.36 -11.38
N ALA A 82 -7.10 -3.26 -12.06
CA ALA A 82 -7.37 -2.14 -12.97
C ALA A 82 -7.28 -0.78 -12.28
N PHE A 83 -7.59 -0.71 -10.96
CA PHE A 83 -7.41 0.50 -10.16
C PHE A 83 -5.94 0.84 -9.86
N ALA A 84 -5.02 -0.11 -9.97
CA ALA A 84 -3.59 0.14 -9.71
C ALA A 84 -2.99 1.12 -10.72
N LYS A 85 -3.38 1.02 -11.99
CA LYS A 85 -2.83 1.87 -13.06
C LYS A 85 -3.05 3.37 -12.82
N PRO A 86 -4.28 3.88 -12.61
CA PRO A 86 -4.48 5.29 -12.31
C PRO A 86 -3.84 5.70 -10.97
N ALA A 87 -3.88 4.87 -9.92
CA ALA A 87 -3.21 5.15 -8.65
C ALA A 87 -1.70 5.33 -8.83
N ILE A 88 -1.05 4.44 -9.58
CA ILE A 88 0.39 4.53 -9.90
C ILE A 88 0.69 5.78 -10.73
N LYS A 89 -0.15 6.13 -11.72
CA LYS A 89 0.03 7.34 -12.51
C LYS A 89 -0.05 8.61 -11.65
N ALA A 90 -1.01 8.66 -10.72
CA ALA A 90 -1.14 9.76 -9.77
C ALA A 90 0.11 9.90 -8.90
N LEU A 91 0.58 8.82 -8.26
CA LEU A 91 1.78 8.83 -7.42
C LEU A 91 3.04 9.21 -8.23
N ARG A 92 3.19 8.70 -9.45
CA ARG A 92 4.32 9.09 -10.31
C ARG A 92 4.29 10.59 -10.66
N ALA A 93 3.10 11.18 -10.84
CA ALA A 93 2.99 12.62 -11.07
C ALA A 93 3.46 13.43 -9.84
N LEU A 94 3.20 12.94 -8.62
CA LEU A 94 3.71 13.51 -7.37
C LEU A 94 5.24 13.35 -7.28
N HIS A 95 5.74 12.12 -7.45
CA HIS A 95 7.16 11.81 -7.28
C HIS A 95 8.07 12.57 -8.25
N ARG A 96 7.63 12.82 -9.50
CA ARG A 96 8.34 13.65 -10.47
C ARG A 96 8.57 15.09 -10.01
N ARG A 97 7.83 15.56 -9.02
CA ARG A 97 7.95 16.87 -8.39
C ARG A 97 8.45 16.77 -6.95
N GLU A 98 9.17 15.71 -6.65
CA GLU A 98 9.75 15.43 -5.32
C GLU A 98 8.71 15.49 -4.20
N THR A 99 7.47 15.10 -4.49
CA THR A 99 6.37 15.11 -3.54
C THR A 99 5.99 13.67 -3.19
N LEU A 100 5.97 13.35 -1.89
CA LEU A 100 5.49 12.09 -1.35
C LEU A 100 4.08 12.29 -0.78
N HIS A 101 3.17 11.33 -1.02
CA HIS A 101 1.81 11.38 -0.51
C HIS A 101 1.71 11.04 0.98
N GLN A 102 2.43 10.01 1.41
CA GLN A 102 2.59 9.53 2.79
C GLN A 102 1.33 8.97 3.48
N ASP A 103 0.17 9.01 2.86
CA ASP A 103 -1.08 8.43 3.40
C ASP A 103 -1.87 7.69 2.31
N VAL A 104 -1.18 6.84 1.55
CA VAL A 104 -1.82 6.00 0.51
C VAL A 104 -2.56 4.86 1.19
N LYS A 105 -3.90 4.87 1.08
CA LYS A 105 -4.80 3.85 1.65
C LYS A 105 -6.11 3.80 0.84
N PRO A 106 -6.94 2.77 1.01
CA PRO A 106 -8.20 2.65 0.26
C PRO A 106 -9.16 3.82 0.43
N ASP A 107 -9.09 4.54 1.57
CA ASP A 107 -9.96 5.70 1.83
C ASP A 107 -9.57 6.92 1.00
N ASN A 108 -8.28 7.04 0.64
CA ASN A 108 -7.72 8.16 -0.13
C ASN A 108 -7.64 7.87 -1.64
N LEU A 109 -8.16 6.72 -2.08
CA LEU A 109 -8.39 6.37 -3.48
C LEU A 109 -9.89 6.42 -3.75
N PHE A 110 -10.34 7.37 -4.57
CA PHE A 110 -11.74 7.64 -4.82
C PHE A 110 -12.15 7.19 -6.21
N ILE A 111 -13.24 6.42 -6.32
CA ILE A 111 -13.82 5.98 -7.59
C ILE A 111 -15.03 6.85 -7.88
N THR A 112 -14.97 7.59 -8.99
CA THR A 112 -16.10 8.41 -9.43
C THR A 112 -17.23 7.55 -9.99
N GLN A 113 -18.43 8.13 -10.14
CA GLN A 113 -19.56 7.45 -10.80
C GLN A 113 -19.24 7.00 -12.24
N THR A 114 -18.29 7.67 -12.91
CA THR A 114 -17.83 7.27 -14.26
C THR A 114 -16.77 6.16 -14.22
N GLY A 115 -16.41 5.64 -13.04
CA GLY A 115 -15.42 4.59 -12.87
C GLY A 115 -13.97 5.07 -12.90
N GLN A 116 -13.72 6.39 -12.95
CA GLN A 116 -12.36 6.94 -12.88
C GLN A 116 -11.87 6.92 -11.42
N LEU A 117 -10.64 6.45 -11.20
CA LEU A 117 -9.99 6.54 -9.89
C LEU A 117 -9.24 7.87 -9.78
N LYS A 118 -9.38 8.52 -8.63
CA LYS A 118 -8.64 9.73 -8.26
C LYS A 118 -7.99 9.57 -6.89
N LEU A 119 -6.74 10.02 -6.79
CA LEU A 119 -6.03 10.17 -5.51
C LEU A 119 -6.49 11.47 -4.86
N ILE A 120 -6.87 11.39 -3.59
CA ILE A 120 -7.40 12.50 -2.79
C ILE A 120 -6.60 12.65 -1.50
N ASP A 121 -6.75 13.80 -0.81
CA ASP A 121 -6.18 14.09 0.51
C ASP A 121 -4.64 14.21 0.53
N PHE A 122 -4.16 15.44 0.51
CA PHE A 122 -2.73 15.78 0.57
C PHE A 122 -2.30 16.30 1.96
N GLY A 123 -3.12 16.13 3.00
CA GLY A 123 -2.83 16.64 4.35
C GLY A 123 -1.54 16.09 4.96
N SER A 124 -1.14 14.89 4.56
CA SER A 124 0.10 14.23 4.99
C SER A 124 1.25 14.38 4.00
N ALA A 125 1.00 14.93 2.79
CA ALA A 125 2.01 14.96 1.73
C ALA A 125 3.17 15.91 2.06
N THR A 126 4.38 15.59 1.58
CA THR A 126 5.59 16.40 1.79
C THR A 126 6.33 16.64 0.49
N VAL A 127 7.06 17.78 0.41
CA VAL A 127 7.88 18.14 -0.75
C VAL A 127 9.34 18.18 -0.35
N GLY A 128 10.20 17.53 -1.13
CA GLY A 128 11.63 17.39 -0.86
C GLY A 128 11.93 16.34 0.21
N SER A 129 13.22 16.16 0.48
CA SER A 129 13.73 15.21 1.48
C SER A 129 13.66 15.77 2.92
N ILE A 130 12.61 16.49 3.27
CA ILE A 130 12.45 17.04 4.62
C ILE A 130 12.19 15.86 5.57
N SER A 131 13.20 15.52 6.33
CA SER A 131 13.10 14.61 7.48
C SER A 131 12.43 15.35 8.67
N GLU A 132 11.23 15.87 8.48
CA GLU A 132 10.44 16.29 9.63
C GLU A 132 9.94 15.02 10.32
N ASN A 133 10.19 14.94 11.63
CA ASN A 133 9.59 13.95 12.52
C ASN A 133 8.06 14.15 12.53
N LEU A 134 7.41 13.75 11.45
CA LEU A 134 5.96 13.69 11.40
C LEU A 134 5.55 12.51 12.28
N ASN A 135 5.06 12.82 13.47
CA ASN A 135 4.32 11.87 14.29
C ASN A 135 3.19 11.30 13.44
N LEU A 136 3.34 10.05 12.99
CA LEU A 136 2.30 9.32 12.29
C LEU A 136 1.05 9.33 13.15
N ARG A 137 -0.01 9.98 12.68
CA ARG A 137 -1.33 9.82 13.30
C ARG A 137 -1.77 8.38 13.11
N ALA A 138 -2.26 7.77 14.17
CA ALA A 138 -2.58 6.33 14.28
C ALA A 138 -3.52 5.75 13.20
N GLY A 139 -4.11 6.54 12.34
CA GLY A 139 -5.11 6.08 11.35
C GLY A 139 -4.56 5.50 10.05
N ALA A 140 -3.25 5.54 9.82
CA ALA A 140 -2.61 5.05 8.60
C ALA A 140 -1.40 4.14 8.87
N ALA A 141 -1.16 3.77 10.12
CA ALA A 141 0.03 3.02 10.53
C ALA A 141 0.10 1.62 9.89
N GLU A 142 -1.04 1.01 9.60
CA GLU A 142 -1.15 -0.30 8.93
C GLU A 142 -0.62 -0.28 7.50
N TYR A 143 -0.68 0.88 6.84
CA TYR A 143 -0.22 1.08 5.46
C TYR A 143 1.18 1.69 5.39
N ALA A 144 1.65 2.27 6.50
CA ALA A 144 2.91 3.00 6.53
C ALA A 144 4.11 2.07 6.31
N ALA A 145 5.05 2.48 5.49
CA ALA A 145 6.29 1.73 5.28
C ALA A 145 7.15 1.70 6.56
N PRO A 146 8.01 0.67 6.76
CA PRO A 146 8.86 0.55 7.94
C PRO A 146 9.71 1.80 8.22
N GLU A 147 10.10 2.54 7.17
CA GLU A 147 10.90 3.75 7.23
C GLU A 147 10.28 4.83 8.13
N TYR A 148 8.93 4.84 8.23
CA TYR A 148 8.23 5.77 9.12
C TYR A 148 8.47 5.45 10.60
N ALA A 149 8.32 4.17 10.97
CA ALA A 149 8.53 3.74 12.34
C ALA A 149 10.01 3.80 12.76
N LEU A 150 10.92 3.66 11.78
CA LEU A 150 12.37 3.70 12.01
C LEU A 150 12.94 5.13 11.98
N GLY A 151 12.16 6.14 11.58
CA GLY A 151 12.63 7.53 11.51
C GLY A 151 13.74 7.74 10.49
N VAL A 152 13.81 6.92 9.43
CA VAL A 152 14.84 7.04 8.38
C VAL A 152 14.30 7.80 7.16
N ALA A 153 15.23 8.25 6.30
CA ALA A 153 14.86 8.96 5.07
C ALA A 153 13.92 8.14 4.18
N ARG A 154 12.99 8.82 3.55
CA ARG A 154 11.92 8.26 2.72
C ARG A 154 12.02 8.78 1.29
N ASP A 155 11.66 7.94 0.35
CA ASP A 155 11.50 8.28 -1.06
C ASP A 155 10.19 7.70 -1.61
N GLY A 156 9.98 7.74 -2.92
CA GLY A 156 8.78 7.21 -3.57
C GLY A 156 8.49 5.73 -3.29
N ARG A 157 9.48 4.96 -2.82
CA ARG A 157 9.33 3.57 -2.44
C ARG A 157 8.52 3.39 -1.14
N ALA A 158 8.39 4.45 -0.31
CA ALA A 158 7.49 4.43 0.84
C ALA A 158 6.01 4.47 0.41
N ASP A 159 5.65 5.36 -0.54
CA ASP A 159 4.31 5.38 -1.13
C ASP A 159 4.01 4.10 -1.92
N GLN A 160 5.02 3.51 -2.58
CA GLN A 160 4.89 2.21 -3.26
C GLN A 160 4.49 1.10 -2.27
N PHE A 161 5.15 1.06 -1.10
CA PHE A 161 4.81 0.10 -0.04
C PHE A 161 3.36 0.28 0.42
N SER A 162 2.95 1.51 0.73
CA SER A 162 1.59 1.82 1.17
C SER A 162 0.54 1.44 0.12
N LEU A 163 0.84 1.68 -1.17
CA LEU A 163 0.00 1.26 -2.27
C LEU A 163 -0.09 -0.27 -2.36
N ALA A 164 1.02 -0.96 -2.19
CA ALA A 164 1.06 -2.42 -2.22
C ALA A 164 0.28 -3.04 -1.03
N VAL A 165 0.35 -2.46 0.18
CA VAL A 165 -0.50 -2.85 1.31
C VAL A 165 -1.97 -2.64 0.98
N THR A 166 -2.31 -1.49 0.37
CA THR A 166 -3.68 -1.18 -0.09
C THR A 166 -4.22 -2.26 -1.01
N PHE A 167 -3.46 -2.65 -2.04
CA PHE A 167 -3.91 -3.68 -2.99
C PHE A 167 -3.92 -5.08 -2.36
N TYR A 168 -2.97 -5.38 -1.49
CA TYR A 168 -2.98 -6.64 -0.74
C TYR A 168 -4.27 -6.76 0.11
N GLU A 169 -4.61 -5.72 0.87
CA GLU A 169 -5.84 -5.69 1.66
C GLU A 169 -7.10 -5.82 0.78
N LEU A 170 -7.18 -5.09 -0.32
CA LEU A 170 -8.31 -5.18 -1.25
C LEU A 170 -8.50 -6.58 -1.82
N LEU A 171 -7.41 -7.30 -2.11
CA LEU A 171 -7.43 -8.64 -2.67
C LEU A 171 -7.75 -9.72 -1.63
N THR A 172 -7.33 -9.52 -0.38
CA THR A 172 -7.32 -10.57 0.65
C THR A 172 -8.22 -10.29 1.85
N GLY A 173 -8.52 -9.03 2.12
CA GLY A 173 -9.17 -8.59 3.36
C GLY A 173 -8.25 -8.61 4.58
N HIS A 174 -6.94 -8.83 4.41
CA HIS A 174 -5.94 -8.95 5.48
C HIS A 174 -4.76 -8.04 5.23
N TYR A 175 -3.90 -7.86 6.26
CA TYR A 175 -2.62 -7.17 6.10
C TYR A 175 -1.46 -8.16 5.86
N PRO A 176 -0.44 -7.77 5.06
CA PRO A 176 0.59 -8.70 4.59
C PRO A 176 1.51 -9.25 5.69
N TYR A 177 1.62 -8.55 6.81
CA TYR A 177 2.46 -8.92 7.96
C TYR A 177 1.68 -9.18 9.25
N GLY A 178 0.34 -9.13 9.18
CA GLY A 178 -0.54 -9.31 10.34
C GLY A 178 -0.38 -8.22 11.40
N ASP A 179 -0.96 -8.46 12.59
CA ASP A 179 -1.06 -7.47 13.66
C ASP A 179 0.29 -7.08 14.27
N HIS A 180 1.27 -7.98 14.26
CA HIS A 180 2.61 -7.71 14.79
C HIS A 180 3.38 -6.62 14.05
N TYR A 181 2.92 -6.22 12.85
CA TYR A 181 3.52 -5.13 12.11
C TYR A 181 3.48 -3.81 12.88
N LEU A 182 2.37 -3.53 13.53
CA LEU A 182 2.17 -2.29 14.31
C LEU A 182 3.01 -2.23 15.60
N GLU A 183 3.41 -3.38 16.11
CA GLU A 183 4.24 -3.51 17.31
C GLU A 183 5.73 -3.28 17.02
N ALA A 184 6.15 -3.47 15.76
CA ALA A 184 7.53 -3.36 15.37
C ALA A 184 8.01 -1.89 15.36
N LYS A 185 9.08 -1.59 16.12
CA LYS A 185 9.68 -0.25 16.27
C LYS A 185 11.19 -0.25 15.98
N THR A 186 11.79 -1.42 15.83
CA THR A 186 13.23 -1.56 15.62
C THR A 186 13.54 -2.39 14.38
N PRO A 187 14.70 -2.21 13.72
CA PRO A 187 15.08 -3.01 12.56
C PRO A 187 15.06 -4.52 12.84
N ASN A 188 15.42 -4.93 14.05
CA ASN A 188 15.43 -6.34 14.44
C ASN A 188 14.02 -6.92 14.59
N GLN A 189 13.03 -6.13 15.01
CA GLN A 189 11.64 -6.55 15.06
C GLN A 189 11.08 -6.70 13.65
N PHE A 190 11.32 -5.73 12.76
CA PHE A 190 10.91 -5.83 11.34
C PHE A 190 11.51 -7.06 10.65
N ARG A 191 12.80 -7.40 10.90
CA ARG A 191 13.42 -8.59 10.30
C ARG A 191 12.77 -9.92 10.67
N LYS A 192 12.04 -9.98 11.79
CA LYS A 192 11.33 -11.19 12.23
C LYS A 192 9.96 -11.35 11.59
N LEU A 193 9.42 -10.28 11.00
CA LEU A 193 8.13 -10.32 10.32
C LEU A 193 8.24 -11.13 9.04
N GLN A 194 7.22 -11.94 8.78
CA GLN A 194 7.14 -12.77 7.59
C GLN A 194 5.96 -12.33 6.72
N TYR A 195 6.22 -12.14 5.46
CA TYR A 195 5.18 -11.89 4.48
C TYR A 195 4.25 -13.08 4.37
N THR A 196 2.96 -12.86 4.51
CA THR A 196 1.94 -13.87 4.23
C THR A 196 1.52 -13.76 2.77
N SER A 197 1.65 -14.85 2.01
CA SER A 197 1.24 -14.88 0.60
C SER A 197 -0.25 -14.53 0.46
N ALA A 198 -0.59 -13.63 -0.49
CA ALA A 198 -1.97 -13.28 -0.80
C ALA A 198 -2.79 -14.51 -1.24
N CYS A 199 -2.15 -15.47 -1.93
CA CYS A 199 -2.78 -16.73 -2.36
C CYS A 199 -3.27 -17.57 -1.18
N LYS A 200 -2.70 -17.40 0.03
CA LYS A 200 -3.14 -18.11 1.23
C LYS A 200 -4.53 -17.65 1.69
N HIS A 201 -4.84 -16.37 1.52
CA HIS A 201 -6.11 -15.76 1.91
C HIS A 201 -7.12 -15.75 0.77
N ASN A 202 -6.64 -15.59 -0.46
CA ASN A 202 -7.48 -15.58 -1.67
C ASN A 202 -6.83 -16.46 -2.76
N PRO A 203 -7.31 -17.70 -2.96
CA PRO A 203 -6.78 -18.62 -3.98
C PRO A 203 -6.94 -18.13 -5.42
N HIS A 204 -7.78 -17.13 -5.68
CA HIS A 204 -7.95 -16.54 -7.00
C HIS A 204 -6.82 -15.57 -7.37
N VAL A 205 -5.98 -15.18 -6.41
CA VAL A 205 -4.79 -14.34 -6.68
C VAL A 205 -3.75 -15.19 -7.39
N PRO A 206 -3.33 -14.83 -8.62
CA PRO A 206 -2.29 -15.57 -9.32
C PRO A 206 -0.93 -15.47 -8.61
N LEU A 207 -0.12 -16.52 -8.66
CA LEU A 207 1.21 -16.56 -8.04
C LEU A 207 2.14 -15.44 -8.52
N TRP A 208 2.05 -15.04 -9.78
CA TRP A 208 2.86 -13.95 -10.32
C TRP A 208 2.47 -12.59 -9.70
N LEU A 209 1.18 -12.39 -9.44
CA LEU A 209 0.67 -11.17 -8.77
C LEU A 209 1.09 -11.13 -7.30
N ASP A 210 0.98 -12.27 -6.60
CA ASP A 210 1.47 -12.40 -5.22
C ASP A 210 2.98 -12.10 -5.14
N ALA A 211 3.77 -12.60 -6.09
CA ALA A 211 5.20 -12.32 -6.16
C ALA A 211 5.52 -10.83 -6.42
N ALA A 212 4.72 -10.16 -7.27
CA ALA A 212 4.85 -8.72 -7.49
C ALA A 212 4.53 -7.91 -6.22
N LEU A 213 3.45 -8.27 -5.53
CA LEU A 213 3.08 -7.67 -4.24
C LEU A 213 4.16 -7.91 -3.18
N ALA A 214 4.65 -9.15 -3.06
CA ALA A 214 5.70 -9.50 -2.10
C ALA A 214 6.99 -8.68 -2.31
N ARG A 215 7.37 -8.41 -3.57
CA ARG A 215 8.50 -7.54 -3.89
C ARG A 215 8.23 -6.09 -3.46
N ALA A 216 7.08 -5.52 -3.82
CA ALA A 216 6.72 -4.14 -3.47
C ALA A 216 6.57 -3.96 -1.94
N LEU A 217 6.18 -5.02 -1.23
CA LEU A 217 6.01 -5.09 0.22
C LEU A 217 7.31 -5.45 0.97
N SER A 218 8.46 -5.58 0.30
CA SER A 218 9.71 -5.83 1.00
C SER A 218 9.93 -4.81 2.11
N LEU A 219 10.28 -5.30 3.32
CA LEU A 219 10.57 -4.45 4.48
C LEU A 219 11.85 -3.62 4.26
N ASN A 220 12.78 -4.11 3.43
CA ASN A 220 13.93 -3.35 2.97
C ASN A 220 13.57 -2.59 1.68
N PRO A 221 13.59 -1.24 1.67
CA PRO A 221 13.30 -0.43 0.49
C PRO A 221 14.15 -0.78 -0.75
N GLU A 222 15.41 -1.19 -0.55
CA GLU A 222 16.32 -1.55 -1.66
C GLU A 222 15.89 -2.81 -2.43
N HIS A 223 15.05 -3.64 -1.83
CA HIS A 223 14.52 -4.84 -2.48
C HIS A 223 13.20 -4.59 -3.22
N ARG A 224 12.59 -3.41 -3.03
CA ARG A 224 11.38 -3.00 -3.74
C ARG A 224 11.69 -2.66 -5.20
N TYR A 225 10.69 -2.22 -5.94
CA TYR A 225 10.90 -1.69 -7.28
C TYR A 225 11.55 -0.30 -7.18
N PRO A 226 12.57 -0.01 -7.98
CA PRO A 226 13.17 1.32 -8.03
C PRO A 226 12.17 2.36 -8.58
N GLU A 227 11.29 1.92 -9.49
CA GLU A 227 10.29 2.76 -10.15
C GLU A 227 8.89 2.16 -10.08
N LEU A 228 7.87 2.98 -9.82
CA LEU A 228 6.46 2.56 -9.84
C LEU A 228 6.01 2.02 -11.20
N SER A 229 6.68 2.41 -12.29
CA SER A 229 6.40 1.87 -13.63
C SER A 229 6.74 0.40 -13.76
N GLU A 230 7.82 -0.06 -13.12
CA GLU A 230 8.18 -1.48 -13.10
C GLU A 230 7.17 -2.29 -12.29
N PHE A 231 6.75 -1.75 -11.13
CA PHE A 231 5.69 -2.36 -10.34
C PHE A 231 4.40 -2.50 -11.14
N LEU A 232 4.00 -1.48 -11.90
CA LEU A 232 2.81 -1.56 -12.75
C LEU A 232 2.91 -2.66 -13.80
N ILE A 233 4.06 -2.81 -14.45
CA ILE A 233 4.26 -3.87 -15.46
C ILE A 233 4.06 -5.25 -14.82
N ASP A 234 4.62 -5.47 -13.64
CA ASP A 234 4.51 -6.75 -12.92
C ASP A 234 3.11 -6.98 -12.32
N LEU A 235 2.30 -5.92 -12.13
CA LEU A 235 0.87 -6.03 -11.77
C LEU A 235 -0.03 -6.34 -12.97
N GLU A 236 0.36 -5.95 -14.18
CA GLU A 236 -0.44 -6.15 -15.39
C GLU A 236 -0.07 -7.45 -16.14
N ARG A 237 1.14 -7.97 -15.94
CA ARG A 237 1.66 -9.10 -16.73
C ARG A 237 2.46 -10.09 -15.87
N PRO A 238 2.30 -11.39 -16.11
CA PRO A 238 3.11 -12.42 -15.45
C PRO A 238 4.60 -12.20 -15.68
N ASN A 239 5.36 -12.03 -14.59
CA ASN A 239 6.81 -11.98 -14.61
C ASN A 239 7.37 -13.32 -14.11
N THR A 240 7.82 -14.17 -15.05
CA THR A 240 8.35 -15.50 -14.74
C THR A 240 9.61 -15.46 -13.87
N HIS A 241 10.41 -14.38 -13.95
CA HIS A 241 11.61 -14.23 -13.12
C HIS A 241 11.28 -14.01 -11.63
N LEU A 242 10.13 -13.45 -11.30
CA LEU A 242 9.68 -13.31 -9.91
C LEU A 242 9.17 -14.64 -9.35
N THR A 243 8.44 -15.41 -10.14
CA THR A 243 7.87 -16.69 -9.71
C THR A 243 8.94 -17.78 -9.52
N LEU A 244 10.01 -17.74 -10.29
CA LEU A 244 11.14 -18.67 -10.16
C LEU A 244 11.96 -18.45 -8.87
N LYS A 245 11.82 -17.31 -8.21
CA LYS A 245 12.43 -17.03 -6.89
C LYS A 245 11.59 -17.55 -5.72
N ALA A 246 10.40 -18.11 -5.94
CA ALA A 246 9.71 -18.87 -4.93
C ALA A 246 10.59 -20.07 -4.58
N LYS A 247 11.21 -20.06 -3.41
CA LYS A 247 12.09 -21.16 -2.96
C LYS A 247 11.37 -22.49 -3.13
N PRO A 248 12.02 -23.51 -3.72
CA PRO A 248 11.45 -24.85 -3.77
C PRO A 248 10.96 -25.28 -2.39
N TRP A 249 9.90 -26.07 -2.33
CA TRP A 249 9.32 -26.57 -1.06
C TRP A 249 10.38 -27.17 -0.12
N LEU A 250 11.41 -27.80 -0.67
CA LEU A 250 12.60 -28.29 0.02
C LEU A 250 13.34 -27.22 0.83
N GLU A 251 13.49 -26.02 0.28
CA GLU A 251 14.19 -24.93 0.93
C GLU A 251 13.28 -24.16 1.92
N GLN A 252 11.96 -24.27 1.77
CA GLN A 252 11.01 -23.66 2.68
C GLN A 252 10.88 -24.41 4.01
N ASN A 253 11.05 -25.76 3.97
CA ASN A 253 10.88 -26.64 5.13
C ASN A 253 11.99 -27.70 5.22
N PRO A 254 13.26 -27.30 5.40
CA PRO A 254 14.39 -28.24 5.39
C PRO A 254 14.26 -29.31 6.49
N LEU A 255 13.78 -28.93 7.68
CA LEU A 255 13.56 -29.86 8.79
C LEU A 255 12.53 -30.95 8.46
N LEU A 256 11.40 -30.56 7.90
CA LEU A 256 10.31 -31.49 7.51
C LEU A 256 10.75 -32.44 6.41
N PHE A 257 11.54 -31.96 5.44
CA PHE A 257 12.13 -32.78 4.38
C PHE A 257 13.07 -33.84 4.94
N TRP A 258 14.00 -33.45 5.81
CA TRP A 258 14.94 -34.41 6.43
C TRP A 258 14.24 -35.38 7.36
N GLN A 259 13.18 -34.98 8.07
CA GLN A 259 12.35 -35.88 8.88
C GLN A 259 11.64 -36.93 8.01
N LEU A 260 10.99 -36.50 6.92
CA LEU A 260 10.30 -37.41 6.00
C LEU A 260 11.26 -38.38 5.31
N THR A 261 12.42 -37.90 4.85
CA THR A 261 13.44 -38.77 4.26
C THR A 261 14.02 -39.74 5.24
N SER A 262 14.24 -39.37 6.50
CA SER A 262 14.71 -40.27 7.56
C SER A 262 13.70 -41.34 7.88
N VAL A 263 12.41 -40.98 7.97
CA VAL A 263 11.33 -41.97 8.19
C VAL A 263 11.24 -42.94 7.01
N LEU A 264 11.31 -42.43 5.77
CA LEU A 264 11.28 -43.27 4.58
C LEU A 264 12.44 -44.27 4.56
N LEU A 265 13.66 -43.81 4.87
CA LEU A 265 14.85 -44.66 4.95
C LEU A 265 14.72 -45.73 6.06
N LEU A 266 14.17 -45.40 7.22
CA LEU A 266 13.89 -46.36 8.27
C LEU A 266 12.91 -47.45 7.83
N VAL A 267 11.82 -47.05 7.16
CA VAL A 267 10.83 -48.00 6.63
C VAL A 267 11.46 -48.92 5.57
N CYS A 268 12.24 -48.35 4.64
CA CYS A 268 12.97 -49.15 3.62
C CYS A 268 13.93 -50.17 4.28
N ASN A 269 14.71 -49.72 5.27
CA ASN A 269 15.61 -50.63 6.02
C ASN A 269 14.86 -51.74 6.71
N PHE A 270 13.71 -51.42 7.32
CA PHE A 270 12.87 -52.44 7.98
C PHE A 270 12.32 -53.51 7.01
N ILE A 271 11.89 -53.06 5.84
CA ILE A 271 11.41 -53.95 4.77
C ILE A 271 12.55 -54.84 4.26
N LEU A 272 13.76 -54.28 4.02
CA LEU A 272 14.92 -55.03 3.58
C LEU A 272 15.32 -56.10 4.64
N LEU A 273 15.32 -55.74 5.91
CA LEU A 273 15.62 -56.67 7.00
C LEU A 273 14.59 -57.78 7.09
N ALA A 274 13.31 -57.51 6.94
CA ALA A 274 12.22 -58.49 6.93
C ALA A 274 12.30 -59.41 5.70
N CYS A 275 12.76 -58.89 4.55
CA CYS A 275 13.01 -59.74 3.36
C CYS A 275 14.25 -60.61 3.50
N TRP A 276 15.29 -60.17 4.24
CA TRP A 276 16.51 -60.95 4.47
C TRP A 276 16.35 -62.07 5.51
N LEU A 277 15.42 -61.87 6.47
CA LEU A 277 15.09 -62.86 7.51
C LEU A 277 14.08 -63.93 7.07
N ARG A 278 13.56 -63.85 5.83
CA ARG A 278 12.74 -64.90 5.20
C ARG A 278 13.57 -65.75 4.25
#